data_bda882c6a14e3a780ccfeb591a5563af
#
_entry.id   bda882c6a14e3a780ccfeb591a5563af
#
_cell.length_a   1.000
_cell.length_b   1.000
_cell.length_c   1.000
_cell.angle_alpha   90.00
_cell.angle_beta   90.00
_cell.angle_gamma   90.00
#
_symmetry.space_group_name_H-M   'P 1'
#
loop_
_entity.id
_entity.type
_entity.pdbx_description
1 polymer ?
#
loop_
_entity_poly.entity_id
_entity_poly.type
_entity_poly.pdbx_seq_one_letter_code
_entity_poly.pdbx_strand_id
1 'polypeptide(L)'
;AVVGVGGYASGPIGRVAAEAGIPLILQEQNSYAGVTNKLLAKKACKICVAYEGMERFFEKKKIIFTGNPVRKDLLQAREIRAEGIEFYGLDASKKTILVTGGSLGAGTLNKAVMRCLKDIGQWQEVQVLWQCGSYYYEDLKKQLDGKLPENVKLLAFLKRMDLAYAAADIVVARAGAGTISELCLLEKAAVLIPSPNVAEDHQTKNAMALVD
;
A
#
# COMPACT_ATOMS: atom_id res chain seq x y z
N ALA A 1 -3.30 10.30 -26.66
CA ALA A 1 -2.69 10.83 -25.44
C ALA A 1 -1.79 9.77 -24.80
N VAL A 2 -0.74 10.22 -24.12
CA VAL A 2 0.14 9.37 -23.31
C VAL A 2 -0.07 9.70 -21.86
N VAL A 3 -0.13 8.67 -20.98
CA VAL A 3 -0.24 8.83 -19.54
C VAL A 3 1.07 8.35 -18.89
N GLY A 4 1.77 9.25 -18.22
CA GLY A 4 2.97 8.94 -17.43
C GLY A 4 2.61 8.78 -15.94
N VAL A 5 2.99 7.64 -15.36
CA VAL A 5 2.71 7.34 -13.95
C VAL A 5 3.97 7.39 -13.06
N GLY A 6 5.00 8.08 -13.53
CA GLY A 6 6.30 8.12 -12.86
C GLY A 6 7.19 6.90 -13.15
N GLY A 7 8.27 6.78 -12.37
CA GLY A 7 9.28 5.76 -12.57
C GLY A 7 10.23 6.05 -13.74
N TYR A 8 11.34 5.31 -13.76
CA TYR A 8 12.40 5.55 -14.73
C TYR A 8 11.97 5.37 -16.20
N ALA A 9 11.21 4.30 -16.48
CA ALA A 9 10.82 3.95 -17.85
C ALA A 9 9.85 4.94 -18.52
N SER A 10 9.03 5.67 -17.76
CA SER A 10 8.08 6.61 -18.32
C SER A 10 8.72 7.91 -18.80
N GLY A 11 9.93 8.25 -18.35
CA GLY A 11 10.65 9.47 -18.67
C GLY A 11 10.93 9.64 -20.16
N PRO A 12 11.67 8.73 -20.80
CA PRO A 12 11.97 8.81 -22.24
C PRO A 12 10.73 8.81 -23.12
N ILE A 13 9.77 7.93 -22.85
CA ILE A 13 8.53 7.82 -23.61
C ILE A 13 7.71 9.12 -23.50
N GLY A 14 7.53 9.64 -22.29
CA GLY A 14 6.80 10.88 -22.07
C GLY A 14 7.46 12.08 -22.74
N ARG A 15 8.81 12.12 -22.77
CA ARG A 15 9.56 13.16 -23.48
C ARG A 15 9.34 13.12 -24.99
N VAL A 16 9.52 11.94 -25.58
CA VAL A 16 9.34 11.76 -27.04
C VAL A 16 7.90 12.06 -27.47
N ALA A 17 6.91 11.58 -26.70
CA ALA A 17 5.52 11.88 -26.94
C ALA A 17 5.24 13.39 -26.96
N ALA A 18 5.75 14.11 -25.97
CA ALA A 18 5.58 15.56 -25.89
C ALA A 18 6.29 16.30 -27.02
N GLU A 19 7.47 15.86 -27.46
CA GLU A 19 8.20 16.41 -28.62
C GLU A 19 7.49 16.13 -29.92
N ALA A 20 6.77 15.02 -30.06
CA ALA A 20 5.93 14.67 -31.18
C ALA A 20 4.54 15.35 -31.17
N GLY A 21 4.28 16.27 -30.23
CA GLY A 21 2.98 16.94 -30.10
C GLY A 21 1.85 16.06 -29.58
N ILE A 22 2.16 14.88 -29.06
CA ILE A 22 1.17 13.99 -28.48
C ILE A 22 0.83 14.47 -27.06
N PRO A 23 -0.46 14.70 -26.71
CA PRO A 23 -0.85 15.14 -25.38
C PRO A 23 -0.34 14.20 -24.28
N LEU A 24 0.41 14.76 -23.31
CA LEU A 24 0.96 14.05 -22.16
C LEU A 24 0.19 14.44 -20.90
N ILE A 25 -0.32 13.44 -20.18
CA ILE A 25 -0.92 13.56 -18.85
C ILE A 25 -0.02 12.84 -17.87
N LEU A 26 0.21 13.43 -16.70
CA LEU A 26 0.97 12.79 -15.62
C LEU A 26 0.05 12.44 -14.47
N GLN A 27 0.35 11.34 -13.79
CA GLN A 27 -0.23 10.95 -12.50
C GLN A 27 0.89 10.91 -11.46
N GLU A 28 0.75 11.72 -10.42
CA GLU A 28 1.63 11.69 -9.24
C GLU A 28 0.89 11.07 -8.07
N GLN A 29 1.38 9.91 -7.64
CA GLN A 29 0.74 9.12 -6.58
C GLN A 29 1.19 9.51 -5.17
N ASN A 30 2.36 10.14 -5.03
CA ASN A 30 2.99 10.41 -3.74
C ASN A 30 2.78 11.86 -3.32
N SER A 31 2.89 12.12 -2.02
CA SER A 31 2.88 13.48 -1.46
C SER A 31 4.12 14.29 -1.82
N TYR A 32 5.17 13.63 -2.31
CA TYR A 32 6.39 14.25 -2.84
C TYR A 32 6.61 13.82 -4.28
N ALA A 33 6.68 14.79 -5.19
CA ALA A 33 6.76 14.51 -6.62
C ALA A 33 8.06 13.79 -7.02
N GLY A 34 7.93 12.69 -7.75
CA GLY A 34 9.06 11.95 -8.27
C GLY A 34 9.82 12.72 -9.35
N VAL A 35 11.13 12.42 -9.50
CA VAL A 35 12.03 13.11 -10.44
C VAL A 35 11.48 13.12 -11.87
N THR A 36 11.01 11.98 -12.35
CA THR A 36 10.46 11.85 -13.73
C THR A 36 9.28 12.78 -13.96
N ASN A 37 8.33 12.83 -13.01
CA ASN A 37 7.17 13.71 -13.14
C ASN A 37 7.57 15.18 -13.07
N LYS A 38 8.54 15.56 -12.21
CA LYS A 38 9.09 16.93 -12.16
C LYS A 38 9.73 17.33 -13.49
N LEU A 39 10.51 16.45 -14.13
CA LEU A 39 11.14 16.72 -15.43
C LEU A 39 10.13 16.87 -16.57
N LEU A 40 9.08 16.07 -16.57
CA LEU A 40 8.04 16.08 -17.61
C LEU A 40 6.96 17.14 -17.39
N ALA A 41 6.84 17.72 -16.20
CA ALA A 41 5.75 18.61 -15.79
C ALA A 41 5.56 19.80 -16.73
N LYS A 42 6.66 20.41 -17.20
CA LYS A 42 6.59 21.55 -18.15
C LYS A 42 5.94 21.18 -19.46
N LYS A 43 6.15 19.95 -19.93
CA LYS A 43 5.61 19.43 -21.21
C LYS A 43 4.22 18.81 -21.07
N ALA A 44 3.79 18.48 -19.86
CA ALA A 44 2.48 17.87 -19.60
C ALA A 44 1.34 18.88 -19.81
N CYS A 45 0.24 18.40 -20.38
CA CYS A 45 -1.01 19.16 -20.51
C CYS A 45 -1.73 19.26 -19.17
N LYS A 46 -1.80 18.16 -18.44
CA LYS A 46 -2.42 18.04 -17.10
C LYS A 46 -1.61 17.12 -16.20
N ILE A 47 -1.72 17.35 -14.90
CA ILE A 47 -1.04 16.56 -13.86
C ILE A 47 -2.07 16.21 -12.80
N CYS A 48 -2.47 14.95 -12.82
CA CYS A 48 -3.34 14.38 -11.79
C CYS A 48 -2.53 14.12 -10.51
N VAL A 49 -3.01 14.56 -9.37
CA VAL A 49 -2.31 14.42 -8.10
C VAL A 49 -3.21 13.78 -7.04
N ALA A 50 -2.58 13.06 -6.09
CA ALA A 50 -3.28 12.37 -5.01
C ALA A 50 -3.27 13.14 -3.68
N TYR A 51 -2.41 14.15 -3.54
CA TYR A 51 -2.24 14.94 -2.33
C TYR A 51 -2.39 16.43 -2.64
N GLU A 52 -2.80 17.19 -1.64
CA GLU A 52 -2.79 18.65 -1.68
C GLU A 52 -1.36 19.21 -1.60
N GLY A 53 -1.19 20.52 -1.81
CA GLY A 53 0.11 21.20 -1.71
C GLY A 53 1.09 20.86 -2.83
N MET A 54 0.63 20.25 -3.94
CA MET A 54 1.48 19.84 -5.06
C MET A 54 1.90 21.00 -5.97
N GLU A 55 1.36 22.21 -5.77
CA GLU A 55 1.77 23.46 -6.43
C GLU A 55 3.22 23.84 -6.13
N ARG A 56 3.81 23.32 -5.06
CA ARG A 56 5.26 23.45 -4.77
C ARG A 56 6.16 22.72 -5.78
N PHE A 57 5.59 21.80 -6.56
CA PHE A 57 6.32 21.02 -7.58
C PHE A 57 5.84 21.30 -9.00
N PHE A 58 4.57 21.68 -9.19
CA PHE A 58 3.91 21.77 -10.47
C PHE A 58 3.16 23.08 -10.64
N GLU A 59 3.01 23.55 -11.88
CA GLU A 59 2.20 24.73 -12.17
C GLU A 59 0.73 24.48 -11.79
N LYS A 60 0.18 25.32 -10.90
CA LYS A 60 -1.19 25.21 -10.36
C LYS A 60 -2.26 24.98 -11.46
N LYS A 61 -2.16 25.70 -12.61
CA LYS A 61 -3.12 25.58 -13.73
C LYS A 61 -3.15 24.21 -14.42
N LYS A 62 -2.10 23.39 -14.22
CA LYS A 62 -2.00 22.03 -14.77
C LYS A 62 -2.47 20.96 -13.80
N ILE A 63 -2.53 21.26 -12.51
CA ILE A 63 -2.89 20.32 -11.46
C ILE A 63 -4.39 20.03 -11.51
N ILE A 64 -4.72 18.74 -11.37
CA ILE A 64 -6.07 18.25 -11.12
C ILE A 64 -5.98 17.31 -9.90
N PHE A 65 -6.70 17.61 -8.85
CA PHE A 65 -6.80 16.73 -7.68
C PHE A 65 -7.76 15.59 -7.99
N THR A 66 -7.24 14.38 -8.20
CA THR A 66 -8.01 13.18 -8.60
C THR A 66 -7.96 12.08 -7.56
N GLY A 67 -7.07 12.15 -6.60
CA GLY A 67 -6.68 11.00 -5.81
C GLY A 67 -5.86 9.99 -6.62
N ASN A 68 -5.56 8.86 -6.01
CA ASN A 68 -4.96 7.71 -6.69
C ASN A 68 -6.04 6.77 -7.24
N PRO A 69 -5.80 6.12 -8.39
CA PRO A 69 -6.69 5.07 -8.86
C PRO A 69 -6.64 3.89 -7.90
N VAL A 70 -7.79 3.53 -7.37
CA VAL A 70 -8.00 2.40 -6.47
C VAL A 70 -8.86 1.35 -7.15
N ARG A 71 -8.65 0.08 -6.83
CA ARG A 71 -9.43 -1.02 -7.41
C ARG A 71 -10.90 -0.95 -6.99
N LYS A 72 -11.79 -1.19 -7.94
CA LYS A 72 -13.25 -1.09 -7.71
C LYS A 72 -13.79 -2.14 -6.75
N ASP A 73 -13.18 -3.32 -6.70
CA ASP A 73 -13.54 -4.42 -5.79
C ASP A 73 -13.40 -4.04 -4.31
N LEU A 74 -12.52 -3.09 -3.99
CA LEU A 74 -12.35 -2.59 -2.63
C LEU A 74 -13.57 -1.80 -2.10
N LEU A 75 -14.36 -1.19 -2.98
CA LEU A 75 -15.54 -0.41 -2.55
C LEU A 75 -16.55 -1.28 -1.76
N GLN A 76 -16.64 -2.56 -2.06
CA GLN A 76 -17.53 -3.50 -1.39
C GLN A 76 -16.94 -4.09 -0.10
N ALA A 77 -15.63 -3.89 0.15
CA ALA A 77 -14.95 -4.52 1.29
C ALA A 77 -15.52 -4.10 2.67
N ARG A 78 -16.25 -2.99 2.75
CA ARG A 78 -16.90 -2.54 3.99
C ARG A 78 -18.07 -3.45 4.41
N GLU A 79 -18.72 -4.10 3.45
CA GLU A 79 -19.95 -4.86 3.65
C GLU A 79 -19.74 -6.38 3.74
N ILE A 80 -18.55 -6.86 3.35
CA ILE A 80 -18.25 -8.29 3.19
C ILE A 80 -17.33 -8.87 4.29
N ARG A 81 -17.39 -8.33 5.51
CA ARG A 81 -16.57 -8.81 6.65
C ARG A 81 -16.74 -10.30 6.90
N ALA A 82 -17.99 -10.79 6.91
CA ALA A 82 -18.27 -12.20 7.16
C ALA A 82 -17.61 -13.12 6.12
N GLU A 83 -17.68 -12.74 4.83
CA GLU A 83 -17.00 -13.45 3.76
C GLU A 83 -15.46 -13.46 3.94
N GLY A 84 -14.90 -12.33 4.39
CA GLY A 84 -13.47 -12.20 4.67
C GLY A 84 -13.00 -13.12 5.80
N ILE A 85 -13.78 -13.18 6.88
CA ILE A 85 -13.55 -14.07 8.02
C ILE A 85 -13.60 -15.53 7.56
N GLU A 86 -14.63 -15.92 6.84
CA GLU A 86 -14.79 -17.27 6.32
C GLU A 86 -13.67 -17.66 5.35
N PHE A 87 -13.38 -16.81 4.36
CA PHE A 87 -12.37 -17.06 3.33
C PHE A 87 -10.98 -17.29 3.93
N TYR A 88 -10.62 -16.51 4.94
CA TYR A 88 -9.33 -16.67 5.61
C TYR A 88 -9.39 -17.64 6.78
N GLY A 89 -10.52 -18.26 7.08
CA GLY A 89 -10.70 -19.20 8.20
C GLY A 89 -10.32 -18.56 9.53
N LEU A 90 -10.82 -17.36 9.77
CA LEU A 90 -10.61 -16.58 10.97
C LEU A 90 -11.75 -16.79 11.96
N ASP A 91 -11.54 -16.46 13.22
CA ASP A 91 -12.55 -16.50 14.26
C ASP A 91 -13.36 -15.18 14.27
N ALA A 92 -14.67 -15.27 14.07
CA ALA A 92 -15.55 -14.10 14.00
C ALA A 92 -15.67 -13.36 15.34
N SER A 93 -15.39 -14.03 16.47
CA SER A 93 -15.42 -13.44 17.81
C SER A 93 -14.18 -12.60 18.14
N LYS A 94 -13.09 -12.78 17.37
CA LYS A 94 -11.81 -12.11 17.61
C LYS A 94 -11.62 -10.86 16.76
N LYS A 95 -10.85 -9.91 17.28
CA LYS A 95 -10.34 -8.78 16.50
C LYS A 95 -9.21 -9.24 15.59
N THR A 96 -9.22 -8.78 14.34
CA THR A 96 -8.23 -9.18 13.34
C THR A 96 -7.24 -8.05 13.05
N ILE A 97 -5.96 -8.35 13.25
CA ILE A 97 -4.86 -7.49 12.77
C ILE A 97 -4.34 -8.06 11.46
N LEU A 98 -4.43 -7.29 10.39
CA LEU A 98 -3.77 -7.61 9.13
C LEU A 98 -2.37 -7.02 9.10
N VAL A 99 -1.36 -7.85 8.93
CA VAL A 99 0.03 -7.42 8.74
C VAL A 99 0.45 -7.71 7.31
N THR A 100 0.82 -6.68 6.54
CA THR A 100 1.23 -6.84 5.14
C THR A 100 2.43 -5.98 4.76
N GLY A 101 3.40 -6.61 4.12
CA GLY A 101 4.59 -5.94 3.56
C GLY A 101 4.46 -5.54 2.09
N GLY A 102 3.25 -5.67 1.51
CA GLY A 102 3.02 -5.58 0.06
C GLY A 102 3.34 -6.88 -0.68
N SER A 103 3.24 -6.89 -2.01
CA SER A 103 3.33 -8.10 -2.83
C SER A 103 4.63 -8.91 -2.64
N LEU A 104 5.75 -8.24 -2.47
CA LEU A 104 7.06 -8.88 -2.26
C LEU A 104 7.35 -9.20 -0.78
N GLY A 105 6.52 -8.69 0.13
CA GLY A 105 6.77 -8.73 1.56
C GLY A 105 7.79 -7.69 2.02
N ALA A 106 8.01 -7.61 3.33
CA ALA A 106 8.94 -6.66 3.96
C ALA A 106 9.73 -7.35 5.07
N GLY A 107 11.00 -7.61 4.84
CA GLY A 107 11.86 -8.36 5.78
C GLY A 107 11.94 -7.73 7.18
N THR A 108 11.96 -6.39 7.27
CA THR A 108 11.94 -5.71 8.58
C THR A 108 10.63 -5.89 9.32
N LEU A 109 9.49 -5.88 8.61
CA LEU A 109 8.18 -6.14 9.17
C LEU A 109 8.07 -7.60 9.63
N ASN A 110 8.51 -8.54 8.79
CA ASN A 110 8.54 -9.95 9.14
C ASN A 110 9.39 -10.21 10.39
N LYS A 111 10.57 -9.59 10.50
CA LYS A 111 11.43 -9.71 11.69
C LYS A 111 10.75 -9.13 12.94
N ALA A 112 9.98 -8.03 12.82
CA ALA A 112 9.25 -7.46 13.93
C ALA A 112 8.15 -8.42 14.42
N VAL A 113 7.34 -8.97 13.50
CA VAL A 113 6.31 -9.97 13.85
C VAL A 113 6.94 -11.19 14.53
N MET A 114 8.04 -11.72 13.98
CA MET A 114 8.76 -12.85 14.57
C MET A 114 9.19 -12.61 16.01
N ARG A 115 9.66 -11.40 16.34
CA ARG A 115 10.06 -11.04 17.71
C ARG A 115 8.88 -10.99 18.68
N CYS A 116 7.71 -10.59 18.18
CA CYS A 116 6.49 -10.44 18.99
C CYS A 116 5.64 -11.72 19.02
N LEU A 117 6.00 -12.78 18.30
CA LEU A 117 5.16 -13.98 18.14
C LEU A 117 4.75 -14.62 19.45
N LYS A 118 5.66 -14.67 20.44
CA LYS A 118 5.38 -15.23 21.77
C LYS A 118 4.29 -14.42 22.48
N ASP A 119 4.36 -13.10 22.42
CA ASP A 119 3.39 -12.22 23.04
C ASP A 119 2.05 -12.26 22.30
N ILE A 120 2.09 -12.26 20.97
CA ILE A 120 0.91 -12.40 20.11
C ILE A 120 0.16 -13.71 20.44
N GLY A 121 0.87 -14.80 20.65
CA GLY A 121 0.28 -16.09 21.01
C GLY A 121 -0.48 -16.10 22.34
N GLN A 122 -0.24 -15.11 23.20
CA GLN A 122 -0.96 -14.97 24.48
C GLN A 122 -2.27 -14.16 24.36
N TRP A 123 -2.51 -13.49 23.22
CA TRP A 123 -3.71 -12.69 23.00
C TRP A 123 -4.93 -13.59 22.78
N GLN A 124 -5.91 -13.52 23.67
CA GLN A 124 -7.10 -14.37 23.62
C GLN A 124 -8.15 -13.85 22.62
N GLU A 125 -8.30 -12.52 22.55
CA GLU A 125 -9.36 -11.87 21.76
C GLU A 125 -8.87 -11.27 20.44
N VAL A 126 -7.60 -11.52 20.09
CA VAL A 126 -6.98 -10.99 18.88
C VAL A 126 -6.36 -12.10 18.05
N GLN A 127 -6.54 -12.01 16.76
CA GLN A 127 -5.89 -12.88 15.79
C GLN A 127 -5.12 -12.06 14.75
N VAL A 128 -4.12 -12.66 14.15
CA VAL A 128 -3.26 -11.99 13.17
C VAL A 128 -3.30 -12.71 11.83
N LEU A 129 -3.67 -11.99 10.79
CA LEU A 129 -3.50 -12.40 9.40
C LEU A 129 -2.19 -11.80 8.88
N TRP A 130 -1.15 -12.62 8.75
CA TRP A 130 0.18 -12.15 8.41
C TRP A 130 0.58 -12.57 7.01
N GLN A 131 0.66 -11.61 6.10
CA GLN A 131 1.20 -11.80 4.75
C GLN A 131 2.69 -11.42 4.76
N CYS A 132 3.54 -12.43 4.66
CA CYS A 132 4.99 -12.26 4.76
C CYS A 132 5.68 -11.97 3.43
N GLY A 133 5.03 -12.26 2.30
CA GLY A 133 5.61 -12.19 0.95
C GLY A 133 6.15 -13.54 0.49
N SER A 134 5.98 -13.84 -0.79
CA SER A 134 6.37 -15.12 -1.37
C SER A 134 7.87 -15.41 -1.22
N TYR A 135 8.70 -14.37 -1.24
CA TYR A 135 10.14 -14.51 -1.06
C TYR A 135 10.54 -15.05 0.32
N TYR A 136 9.79 -14.71 1.37
CA TYR A 136 10.11 -15.06 2.75
C TYR A 136 9.34 -16.27 3.26
N TYR A 137 8.31 -16.70 2.55
CA TYR A 137 7.32 -17.65 3.07
C TYR A 137 7.91 -19.01 3.44
N GLU A 138 8.67 -19.63 2.55
CA GLU A 138 9.22 -20.97 2.78
C GLU A 138 10.20 -21.00 3.95
N ASP A 139 11.05 -19.97 4.08
CA ASP A 139 11.99 -19.85 5.18
C ASP A 139 11.28 -19.63 6.52
N LEU A 140 10.29 -18.74 6.54
CA LEU A 140 9.50 -18.48 7.75
C LEU A 140 8.69 -19.70 8.16
N LYS A 141 8.09 -20.41 7.19
CA LYS A 141 7.35 -21.63 7.45
C LYS A 141 8.22 -22.71 8.12
N LYS A 142 9.44 -22.90 7.63
CA LYS A 142 10.41 -23.83 8.24
C LYS A 142 10.82 -23.40 9.65
N GLN A 143 11.09 -22.10 9.85
CA GLN A 143 11.47 -21.58 11.17
C GLN A 143 10.35 -21.68 12.20
N LEU A 144 9.10 -21.62 11.75
CA LEU A 144 7.89 -21.62 12.58
C LEU A 144 7.22 -22.98 12.69
N ASP A 145 7.81 -24.03 12.14
CA ASP A 145 7.25 -25.37 12.19
C ASP A 145 6.98 -25.79 13.64
N GLY A 146 5.70 -26.09 13.94
CA GLY A 146 5.24 -26.39 15.30
C GLY A 146 5.31 -25.24 16.33
N LYS A 147 5.66 -24.03 15.91
CA LYS A 147 5.83 -22.85 16.80
C LYS A 147 4.90 -21.69 16.46
N LEU A 148 4.17 -21.76 15.35
CA LEU A 148 3.23 -20.72 14.96
C LEU A 148 2.04 -20.74 15.92
N PRO A 149 1.72 -19.62 16.60
CA PRO A 149 0.56 -19.57 17.48
C PRO A 149 -0.75 -19.80 16.71
N GLU A 150 -1.72 -20.46 17.36
CA GLU A 150 -3.02 -20.79 16.73
C GLU A 150 -3.80 -19.55 16.25
N ASN A 151 -3.62 -18.42 16.93
CA ASN A 151 -4.22 -17.14 16.56
C ASN A 151 -3.45 -16.37 15.49
N VAL A 152 -2.42 -16.96 14.85
CA VAL A 152 -1.65 -16.35 13.76
C VAL A 152 -1.77 -17.18 12.49
N LYS A 153 -2.21 -16.56 11.42
CA LYS A 153 -2.29 -17.16 10.09
C LYS A 153 -1.22 -16.58 9.18
N LEU A 154 -0.23 -17.39 8.83
CA LEU A 154 0.87 -17.01 7.93
C LEU A 154 0.49 -17.29 6.49
N LEU A 155 0.62 -16.29 5.60
CA LEU A 155 0.37 -16.39 4.17
C LEU A 155 1.52 -15.82 3.36
N ALA A 156 1.84 -16.47 2.25
CA ALA A 156 2.80 -15.95 1.28
C ALA A 156 2.28 -14.70 0.55
N PHE A 157 1.01 -14.76 0.14
CA PHE A 157 0.36 -13.73 -0.67
C PHE A 157 -1.15 -13.67 -0.40
N LEU A 158 -1.72 -12.49 -0.51
CA LEU A 158 -3.17 -12.26 -0.38
C LEU A 158 -3.81 -12.19 -1.77
N LYS A 159 -4.49 -13.25 -2.19
CA LYS A 159 -5.19 -13.30 -3.50
C LYS A 159 -6.42 -12.39 -3.52
N ARG A 160 -7.10 -12.26 -2.39
CA ARG A 160 -8.32 -11.48 -2.19
C ARG A 160 -8.05 -10.42 -1.13
N MET A 161 -7.36 -9.35 -1.56
CA MET A 161 -7.02 -8.22 -0.68
C MET A 161 -8.26 -7.50 -0.14
N ASP A 162 -9.32 -7.45 -0.93
CA ASP A 162 -10.64 -6.95 -0.55
C ASP A 162 -11.18 -7.68 0.69
N LEU A 163 -11.13 -9.02 0.70
CA LEU A 163 -11.56 -9.85 1.83
C LEU A 163 -10.62 -9.73 3.03
N ALA A 164 -9.31 -9.55 2.80
CA ALA A 164 -8.36 -9.33 3.88
C ALA A 164 -8.61 -7.99 4.59
N TYR A 165 -8.84 -6.92 3.82
CA TYR A 165 -9.25 -5.63 4.38
C TYR A 165 -10.62 -5.70 5.05
N ALA A 166 -11.59 -6.41 4.46
CA ALA A 166 -12.91 -6.61 5.06
C ALA A 166 -12.82 -7.25 6.45
N ALA A 167 -12.01 -8.32 6.59
CA ALA A 167 -11.81 -9.04 7.84
C ALA A 167 -11.05 -8.22 8.89
N ALA A 168 -10.14 -7.33 8.47
CA ALA A 168 -9.24 -6.60 9.36
C ALA A 168 -9.96 -5.49 10.16
N ASP A 169 -9.68 -5.42 11.46
CA ASP A 169 -10.02 -4.28 12.33
C ASP A 169 -8.90 -3.23 12.29
N ILE A 170 -7.63 -3.68 12.26
CA ILE A 170 -6.44 -2.82 12.16
C ILE A 170 -5.52 -3.38 11.09
N VAL A 171 -4.88 -2.49 10.34
CA VAL A 171 -3.91 -2.86 9.31
C VAL A 171 -2.53 -2.32 9.67
N VAL A 172 -1.53 -3.20 9.72
CA VAL A 172 -0.12 -2.85 9.86
C VAL A 172 0.54 -3.03 8.48
N ALA A 173 0.96 -1.94 7.85
CA ALA A 173 1.43 -1.98 6.46
C ALA A 173 2.57 -1.00 6.16
N ARG A 174 3.20 -1.19 5.00
CA ARG A 174 4.09 -0.18 4.41
C ARG A 174 3.29 1.03 3.94
N ALA A 175 3.92 2.23 4.03
CA ALA A 175 3.32 3.49 3.63
C ALA A 175 3.43 3.77 2.11
N GLY A 176 3.15 2.75 1.29
CA GLY A 176 3.07 2.92 -0.17
C GLY A 176 1.83 3.71 -0.58
N ALA A 177 1.93 4.52 -1.63
CA ALA A 177 0.86 5.40 -2.08
C ALA A 177 -0.46 4.64 -2.35
N GLY A 178 -0.39 3.47 -3.01
CA GLY A 178 -1.57 2.64 -3.26
C GLY A 178 -2.19 2.13 -1.95
N THR A 179 -1.38 1.58 -1.04
CA THR A 179 -1.85 1.08 0.25
C THR A 179 -2.54 2.17 1.08
N ILE A 180 -1.94 3.36 1.16
CA ILE A 180 -2.54 4.49 1.86
C ILE A 180 -3.89 4.87 1.25
N SER A 181 -3.96 4.97 -0.08
CA SER A 181 -5.21 5.31 -0.77
C SER A 181 -6.31 4.26 -0.56
N GLU A 182 -5.94 2.97 -0.53
CA GLU A 182 -6.85 1.87 -0.20
C GLU A 182 -7.36 1.97 1.24
N LEU A 183 -6.45 2.21 2.20
CA LEU A 183 -6.80 2.33 3.63
C LEU A 183 -7.70 3.55 3.90
N CYS A 184 -7.40 4.69 3.29
CA CYS A 184 -8.24 5.88 3.38
C CYS A 184 -9.64 5.65 2.79
N LEU A 185 -9.72 5.03 1.59
CA LEU A 185 -10.99 4.69 0.95
C LEU A 185 -11.86 3.79 1.84
N LEU A 186 -11.22 2.84 2.53
CA LEU A 186 -11.89 1.87 3.39
C LEU A 186 -12.09 2.35 4.83
N GLU A 187 -11.61 3.54 5.18
CA GLU A 187 -11.64 4.10 6.55
C GLU A 187 -11.03 3.14 7.58
N LYS A 188 -9.95 2.44 7.20
CA LYS A 188 -9.30 1.46 8.06
C LYS A 188 -8.32 2.12 9.03
N ALA A 189 -8.45 1.78 10.30
CA ALA A 189 -7.40 2.08 11.27
C ALA A 189 -6.08 1.40 10.85
N ALA A 190 -5.00 2.16 10.84
CA ALA A 190 -3.74 1.66 10.31
C ALA A 190 -2.52 2.12 11.12
N VAL A 191 -1.53 1.23 11.20
CA VAL A 191 -0.16 1.54 11.62
C VAL A 191 0.72 1.50 10.38
N LEU A 192 1.20 2.66 9.96
CA LEU A 192 2.04 2.79 8.78
C LEU A 192 3.51 2.70 9.15
N ILE A 193 4.23 1.79 8.50
CA ILE A 193 5.67 1.55 8.72
C ILE A 193 6.39 1.86 7.41
N PRO A 194 6.93 3.09 7.24
CA PRO A 194 7.66 3.47 6.03
C PRO A 194 8.83 2.55 5.74
N SER A 195 9.08 2.29 4.45
CA SER A 195 10.28 1.55 4.03
C SER A 195 11.48 2.50 3.96
N PRO A 196 12.61 2.16 4.59
CA PRO A 196 13.82 2.98 4.49
C PRO A 196 14.51 2.88 3.11
N ASN A 197 14.14 1.88 2.30
CA ASN A 197 14.81 1.55 1.04
C ASN A 197 14.01 2.04 -0.18
N VAL A 198 13.44 3.23 -0.11
CA VAL A 198 12.68 3.83 -1.23
C VAL A 198 13.28 5.17 -1.65
N ALA A 199 13.19 5.46 -2.95
CA ALA A 199 13.72 6.71 -3.47
C ALA A 199 13.08 7.93 -2.77
N GLU A 200 13.90 8.94 -2.46
CA GLU A 200 13.48 10.23 -1.89
C GLU A 200 12.67 10.13 -0.59
N ASP A 201 12.76 9.00 0.12
CA ASP A 201 12.02 8.75 1.37
C ASP A 201 10.50 9.05 1.25
N HIS A 202 9.92 8.73 0.10
CA HIS A 202 8.52 9.09 -0.19
C HIS A 202 7.52 8.36 0.71
N GLN A 203 7.85 7.18 1.27
CA GLN A 203 6.92 6.50 2.18
C GLN A 203 6.76 7.23 3.52
N THR A 204 7.84 7.76 4.08
CA THR A 204 7.75 8.60 5.28
C THR A 204 6.92 9.86 5.00
N LYS A 205 7.18 10.52 3.87
CA LYS A 205 6.43 11.71 3.46
C LYS A 205 4.94 11.42 3.23
N ASN A 206 4.62 10.27 2.63
CA ASN A 206 3.22 9.85 2.45
C ASN A 206 2.52 9.58 3.78
N ALA A 207 3.20 8.92 4.73
CA ALA A 207 2.64 8.66 6.06
C ALA A 207 2.43 9.96 6.84
N MET A 208 3.40 10.87 6.81
CA MET A 208 3.31 12.17 7.51
C MET A 208 2.20 13.05 6.95
N ALA A 209 1.92 12.99 5.66
CA ALA A 209 0.81 13.74 5.05
C ALA A 209 -0.59 13.28 5.51
N LEU A 210 -0.71 12.24 6.34
CA LEU A 210 -1.95 11.82 6.98
C LEU A 210 -2.01 12.23 8.47
N VAL A 211 -0.91 12.71 9.03
CA VAL A 211 -0.81 13.08 10.46
C VAL A 211 -1.07 14.57 10.66
N ASP A 212 -0.78 15.38 9.64
CA ASP A 212 -0.99 16.82 9.60
C ASP A 212 -2.43 17.16 9.18
#